data_21a2cf4fb53ef14cf347ef17893edc6a
#
_entry.id   21a2cf4fb53ef14cf347ef17893edc6a
#
_cell.length_a   1.000
_cell.length_b   1.000
_cell.length_c   1.000
_cell.angle_alpha   90.00
_cell.angle_beta   90.00
_cell.angle_gamma   90.00
#
_symmetry.space_group_name_H-M   'P 1'
#
loop_
_entity.id
_entity.type
_entity.pdbx_description
1 polymer ?
#
loop_
_entity_poly.entity_id
_entity_poly.type
_entity_poly.pdbx_seq_one_letter_code
_entity_poly.pdbx_strand_id
1 'polypeptide(L)'
;MKCTLLVCTSFFVGVMLLMSLICPSVLSADFACLGAEVRDVLAGGADWIHYDVMDGRFVPNISIGIPVLKSLSKAVKAFYDVHLMIEEPHRYVEQFAKAGADMITFHVEAEEDVSGTLDLIHSLGVKAGVVVKPKTPAEAVFPYLDKADMVLVMTVEPGFGGQKYMADMCPKIRAIREEADRIGKKDMFLEVDGGIAADTVASAASAGANVFVAGSSVFGKQDRKQAIEAIRSAADAVIGD
;
A
#
# COMPACT_ATOMS: atom_id res chain seq x y z
N MET A 1 8.24 52.94 -23.73
CA MET A 1 9.08 51.75 -23.73
C MET A 1 8.37 50.67 -22.92
N LYS A 2 7.75 49.70 -23.60
CA LYS A 2 7.08 48.55 -22.95
C LYS A 2 8.09 47.40 -22.88
N CYS A 3 8.44 46.99 -21.69
CA CYS A 3 9.30 45.83 -21.45
C CYS A 3 8.43 44.57 -21.47
N THR A 4 8.57 43.75 -22.50
CA THR A 4 7.86 42.49 -22.66
C THR A 4 8.65 41.41 -21.91
N LEU A 5 8.11 40.92 -20.80
CA LEU A 5 8.65 39.73 -20.12
C LEU A 5 8.34 38.51 -21.00
N LEU A 6 9.39 37.89 -21.56
CA LEU A 6 9.31 36.55 -22.11
C LEU A 6 9.19 35.55 -20.93
N VAL A 7 8.03 34.93 -20.79
CA VAL A 7 7.83 33.78 -19.95
C VAL A 7 8.41 32.57 -20.69
N CYS A 8 9.57 32.13 -20.27
CA CYS A 8 10.19 30.90 -20.75
C CYS A 8 9.46 29.71 -20.11
N THR A 9 8.49 29.14 -20.84
CA THR A 9 7.87 27.86 -20.47
C THR A 9 8.84 26.75 -20.85
N SER A 10 9.73 26.41 -19.93
CA SER A 10 10.50 25.15 -20.02
C SER A 10 9.52 23.99 -19.83
N PHE A 11 9.23 23.28 -20.91
CA PHE A 11 8.65 21.93 -20.85
C PHE A 11 9.67 21.01 -20.19
N PHE A 12 9.56 20.85 -18.88
CA PHE A 12 10.11 19.70 -18.18
C PHE A 12 9.23 18.51 -18.55
N VAL A 13 9.64 17.73 -19.54
CA VAL A 13 9.26 16.32 -19.65
C VAL A 13 10.04 15.64 -18.53
N GLY A 14 9.48 15.76 -17.31
CA GLY A 14 10.00 15.05 -16.15
C GLY A 14 9.79 13.56 -16.37
N VAL A 15 10.87 12.80 -16.44
CA VAL A 15 10.87 11.42 -16.02
C VAL A 15 10.28 11.48 -14.60
N MET A 16 9.05 10.97 -14.44
CA MET A 16 8.44 10.81 -13.13
C MET A 16 9.26 9.70 -12.46
N LEU A 17 10.28 10.11 -11.70
CA LEU A 17 10.97 9.19 -10.81
C LEU A 17 9.87 8.56 -9.96
N LEU A 18 9.72 7.24 -10.05
CA LEU A 18 8.88 6.46 -9.18
C LEU A 18 9.46 6.62 -7.76
N MET A 19 8.95 7.60 -7.01
CA MET A 19 9.34 7.80 -5.63
C MET A 19 8.79 6.65 -4.79
N SER A 20 9.61 6.13 -3.89
CA SER A 20 9.17 5.12 -2.92
C SER A 20 8.13 5.71 -1.98
N LEU A 21 6.95 5.09 -1.90
CA LEU A 21 5.91 5.46 -0.96
C LEU A 21 6.04 4.62 0.31
N ILE A 22 6.13 5.28 1.45
CA ILE A 22 6.22 4.62 2.75
C ILE A 22 4.87 4.72 3.45
N CYS A 23 4.29 3.56 3.76
CA CYS A 23 2.94 3.38 4.28
C CYS A 23 3.00 2.70 5.66
N PRO A 24 3.11 3.44 6.78
CA PRO A 24 3.09 2.81 8.10
C PRO A 24 1.76 2.10 8.36
N SER A 25 1.82 0.79 8.73
CA SER A 25 0.65 0.03 9.12
C SER A 25 0.24 0.34 10.55
N VAL A 26 -0.98 0.85 10.73
CA VAL A 26 -1.54 1.13 12.05
C VAL A 26 -1.79 -0.11 12.90
N LEU A 27 -1.70 -1.31 12.33
CA LEU A 27 -1.75 -2.56 13.10
C LEU A 27 -0.66 -2.61 14.20
N SER A 28 0.45 -1.88 14.00
CA SER A 28 1.56 -1.79 14.97
C SER A 28 1.49 -0.53 15.86
N ALA A 29 0.48 0.30 15.72
CA ALA A 29 0.29 1.52 16.51
C ALA A 29 -0.38 1.24 17.86
N ASP A 30 -0.32 2.19 18.79
CA ASP A 30 -1.16 2.18 19.99
C ASP A 30 -2.58 2.61 19.64
N PHE A 31 -3.52 1.67 19.64
CA PHE A 31 -4.92 1.93 19.33
C PHE A 31 -5.61 2.86 20.34
N ALA A 32 -5.09 2.96 21.57
CA ALA A 32 -5.64 3.88 22.59
C ALA A 32 -5.43 5.36 22.21
N CYS A 33 -4.42 5.65 21.37
CA CYS A 33 -4.13 7.01 20.92
C CYS A 33 -3.90 7.12 19.40
N LEU A 34 -4.58 6.26 18.61
CA LEU A 34 -4.38 6.05 17.19
C LEU A 34 -4.29 7.34 16.36
N GLY A 35 -5.15 8.33 16.65
CA GLY A 35 -5.11 9.62 15.95
C GLY A 35 -3.83 10.43 16.20
N ALA A 36 -3.20 10.29 17.36
CA ALA A 36 -1.89 10.91 17.65
C ALA A 36 -0.76 10.14 16.95
N GLU A 37 -0.82 8.82 16.98
CA GLU A 37 0.10 7.90 16.31
C GLU A 37 0.17 8.19 14.79
N VAL A 38 -0.98 8.34 14.14
CA VAL A 38 -1.06 8.65 12.70
C VAL A 38 -0.52 10.04 12.40
N ARG A 39 -0.85 11.05 13.20
CA ARG A 39 -0.28 12.41 13.02
C ARG A 39 1.24 12.44 13.13
N ASP A 40 1.80 11.67 14.04
CA ASP A 40 3.23 11.60 14.27
C ASP A 40 3.97 10.99 13.06
N VAL A 41 3.51 9.87 12.52
CA VAL A 41 4.15 9.25 11.34
C VAL A 41 3.98 10.10 10.08
N LEU A 42 2.84 10.79 9.90
CA LEU A 42 2.65 11.75 8.80
C LEU A 42 3.59 12.94 8.91
N ALA A 43 3.75 13.49 10.11
CA ALA A 43 4.74 14.54 10.38
C ALA A 43 6.19 14.04 10.18
N GLY A 44 6.42 12.75 10.38
CA GLY A 44 7.68 12.05 10.11
C GLY A 44 7.95 11.79 8.62
N GLY A 45 6.99 12.07 7.73
CA GLY A 45 7.16 11.93 6.28
C GLY A 45 6.54 10.66 5.69
N ALA A 46 5.63 9.99 6.38
CA ALA A 46 4.82 8.93 5.78
C ALA A 46 3.93 9.49 4.66
N ASP A 47 3.76 8.73 3.57
CA ASP A 47 2.97 9.15 2.40
C ASP A 47 1.50 8.74 2.56
N TRP A 48 1.27 7.47 2.94
CA TRP A 48 -0.05 6.88 3.15
C TRP A 48 -0.13 6.25 4.54
N ILE A 49 -1.31 5.83 4.92
CA ILE A 49 -1.57 5.07 6.15
C ILE A 49 -2.18 3.74 5.76
N HIS A 50 -1.46 2.66 6.02
CA HIS A 50 -1.95 1.31 5.78
C HIS A 50 -2.85 0.84 6.94
N TYR A 51 -4.04 0.33 6.58
CA TYR A 51 -5.12 0.02 7.51
C TYR A 51 -5.56 -1.43 7.36
N ASP A 52 -4.99 -2.33 8.18
CA ASP A 52 -5.22 -3.77 8.13
C ASP A 52 -6.55 -4.18 8.79
N VAL A 53 -7.49 -4.69 8.01
CA VAL A 53 -8.80 -5.18 8.46
C VAL A 53 -8.81 -6.71 8.46
N MET A 54 -9.07 -7.30 9.63
CA MET A 54 -9.08 -8.75 9.83
C MET A 54 -10.35 -9.18 10.54
N ASP A 55 -10.99 -10.27 10.08
CA ASP A 55 -12.29 -10.75 10.54
C ASP A 55 -12.24 -12.02 11.41
N GLY A 56 -11.05 -12.61 11.60
CA GLY A 56 -10.88 -13.86 12.33
C GLY A 56 -11.33 -15.12 11.55
N ARG A 57 -11.67 -14.98 10.27
CA ARG A 57 -12.09 -16.07 9.38
C ARG A 57 -11.12 -16.29 8.24
N PHE A 58 -10.87 -15.27 7.42
CA PHE A 58 -9.87 -15.31 6.36
C PHE A 58 -8.45 -15.43 6.92
N VAL A 59 -8.18 -14.76 8.05
CA VAL A 59 -6.95 -14.85 8.85
C VAL A 59 -7.27 -15.14 10.31
N PRO A 60 -6.37 -15.80 11.08
CA PRO A 60 -6.64 -16.21 12.46
C PRO A 60 -6.45 -15.06 13.48
N ASN A 61 -6.90 -13.86 13.14
CA ASN A 61 -6.83 -12.68 13.98
C ASN A 61 -8.01 -11.73 13.68
N ILE A 62 -8.38 -10.91 14.66
CA ILE A 62 -9.37 -9.83 14.54
C ILE A 62 -8.64 -8.54 14.85
N SER A 63 -8.73 -7.54 13.96
CA SER A 63 -8.05 -6.26 14.16
C SER A 63 -9.05 -5.11 14.39
N ILE A 64 -9.16 -4.22 13.43
CA ILE A 64 -9.96 -2.98 13.47
C ILE A 64 -10.87 -2.94 12.23
N GLY A 65 -11.94 -2.14 12.31
CA GLY A 65 -12.91 -2.11 11.23
C GLY A 65 -13.47 -0.72 10.96
N ILE A 66 -14.60 -0.68 10.25
CA ILE A 66 -15.26 0.52 9.72
C ILE A 66 -15.44 1.66 10.75
N PRO A 67 -15.88 1.42 12.01
CA PRO A 67 -16.10 2.50 12.97
C PRO A 67 -14.79 3.23 13.34
N VAL A 68 -13.68 2.49 13.42
CA VAL A 68 -12.35 3.07 13.75
C VAL A 68 -11.87 3.90 12.58
N LEU A 69 -11.91 3.38 11.33
CA LEU A 69 -11.55 4.14 10.14
C LEU A 69 -12.37 5.44 10.03
N LYS A 70 -13.70 5.34 10.18
CA LYS A 70 -14.61 6.50 10.13
C LYS A 70 -14.27 7.58 11.16
N SER A 71 -13.81 7.20 12.34
CA SER A 71 -13.39 8.13 13.38
C SER A 71 -12.03 8.73 13.06
N LEU A 72 -11.10 7.90 12.59
CA LEU A 72 -9.74 8.29 12.25
C LEU A 72 -9.70 9.25 11.07
N SER A 73 -10.39 8.95 9.97
CA SER A 73 -10.44 9.79 8.74
C SER A 73 -11.05 11.17 8.98
N LYS A 74 -11.93 11.30 9.96
CA LYS A 74 -12.46 12.60 10.42
C LYS A 74 -11.44 13.38 11.26
N ALA A 75 -10.67 12.69 12.09
CA ALA A 75 -9.72 13.29 13.02
C ALA A 75 -8.38 13.66 12.39
N VAL A 76 -7.97 12.92 11.37
CA VAL A 76 -6.68 13.08 10.68
C VAL A 76 -6.89 12.97 9.19
N LYS A 77 -6.39 13.94 8.42
CA LYS A 77 -6.37 13.88 6.95
C LYS A 77 -5.13 13.15 6.48
N ALA A 78 -5.32 12.04 5.80
CA ALA A 78 -4.28 11.20 5.21
C ALA A 78 -4.87 10.48 4.00
N PHE A 79 -4.03 9.85 3.20
CA PHE A 79 -4.45 8.81 2.25
C PHE A 79 -4.54 7.49 3.03
N TYR A 80 -5.74 6.91 3.10
CA TYR A 80 -6.00 5.64 3.78
C TYR A 80 -6.06 4.50 2.78
N ASP A 81 -5.03 3.67 2.80
CA ASP A 81 -4.94 2.42 2.08
C ASP A 81 -5.50 1.30 2.96
N VAL A 82 -6.67 0.79 2.60
CA VAL A 82 -7.43 -0.18 3.40
C VAL A 82 -7.25 -1.58 2.84
N HIS A 83 -6.54 -2.41 3.56
CA HIS A 83 -6.26 -3.80 3.22
C HIS A 83 -7.28 -4.73 3.89
N LEU A 84 -8.12 -5.39 3.08
CA LEU A 84 -9.19 -6.28 3.55
C LEU A 84 -8.71 -7.74 3.58
N MET A 85 -8.34 -8.22 4.75
CA MET A 85 -8.08 -9.63 5.06
C MET A 85 -9.33 -10.27 5.67
N ILE A 86 -10.42 -10.27 4.90
CA ILE A 86 -11.75 -10.72 5.32
C ILE A 86 -12.38 -11.61 4.25
N GLU A 87 -13.32 -12.48 4.64
CA GLU A 87 -14.14 -13.23 3.69
C GLU A 87 -15.17 -12.32 3.01
N GLU A 88 -15.48 -12.59 1.73
CA GLU A 88 -16.47 -11.88 0.92
C GLU A 88 -16.32 -10.34 0.98
N PRO A 89 -15.14 -9.77 0.63
CA PRO A 89 -14.86 -8.33 0.80
C PRO A 89 -15.85 -7.42 0.06
N HIS A 90 -16.45 -7.86 -1.07
CA HIS A 90 -17.48 -7.11 -1.81
C HIS A 90 -18.63 -6.61 -0.93
N ARG A 91 -18.95 -7.32 0.14
CA ARG A 91 -20.07 -6.96 1.07
C ARG A 91 -19.75 -5.72 1.91
N TYR A 92 -18.49 -5.30 1.99
CA TYR A 92 -18.03 -4.26 2.91
C TYR A 92 -17.39 -3.05 2.21
N VAL A 93 -16.99 -3.16 0.93
CA VAL A 93 -16.28 -2.10 0.21
C VAL A 93 -17.02 -0.76 0.23
N GLU A 94 -18.35 -0.75 0.06
CA GLU A 94 -19.16 0.48 0.12
C GLU A 94 -19.06 1.18 1.48
N GLN A 95 -19.02 0.39 2.56
CA GLN A 95 -18.97 0.92 3.92
C GLN A 95 -17.57 1.48 4.23
N PHE A 96 -16.49 0.84 3.75
CA PHE A 96 -15.12 1.34 3.88
C PHE A 96 -14.91 2.60 3.05
N ALA A 97 -15.42 2.67 1.81
CA ALA A 97 -15.39 3.86 0.99
C ALA A 97 -16.07 5.05 1.70
N LYS A 98 -17.28 4.86 2.23
CA LYS A 98 -18.00 5.87 3.02
C LYS A 98 -17.31 6.24 4.34
N ALA A 99 -16.49 5.34 4.89
CA ALA A 99 -15.70 5.60 6.10
C ALA A 99 -14.44 6.41 5.84
N GLY A 100 -14.05 6.61 4.58
CA GLY A 100 -12.94 7.45 4.17
C GLY A 100 -11.72 6.68 3.70
N ALA A 101 -11.89 5.47 3.13
CA ALA A 101 -10.84 4.79 2.37
C ALA A 101 -10.57 5.54 1.05
N ASP A 102 -9.31 5.73 0.71
CA ASP A 102 -8.85 6.30 -0.56
C ASP A 102 -8.40 5.19 -1.54
N MET A 103 -7.92 4.08 -0.99
CA MET A 103 -7.60 2.83 -1.65
C MET A 103 -8.25 1.69 -0.88
N ILE A 104 -8.78 0.68 -1.58
CA ILE A 104 -9.24 -0.57 -0.99
C ILE A 104 -8.57 -1.72 -1.73
N THR A 105 -7.83 -2.56 -1.00
CA THR A 105 -7.23 -3.78 -1.51
C THR A 105 -7.86 -5.00 -0.86
N PHE A 106 -8.02 -6.06 -1.62
CA PHE A 106 -8.60 -7.31 -1.14
C PHE A 106 -7.93 -8.52 -1.76
N HIS A 107 -7.91 -9.62 -1.04
CA HIS A 107 -7.28 -10.87 -1.46
C HIS A 107 -8.07 -11.54 -2.59
N VAL A 108 -7.39 -11.93 -3.67
CA VAL A 108 -8.00 -12.72 -4.75
C VAL A 108 -8.48 -14.09 -4.25
N GLU A 109 -7.92 -14.58 -3.15
CA GLU A 109 -8.32 -15.84 -2.51
C GLU A 109 -9.59 -15.72 -1.66
N ALA A 110 -10.08 -14.50 -1.39
CA ALA A 110 -11.26 -14.22 -0.56
C ALA A 110 -12.49 -13.79 -1.38
N GLU A 111 -12.35 -13.69 -2.72
CA GLU A 111 -13.38 -13.11 -3.58
C GLU A 111 -13.59 -13.97 -4.84
N GLU A 112 -14.84 -14.36 -5.10
CA GLU A 112 -15.20 -15.13 -6.28
C GLU A 112 -15.29 -14.27 -7.54
N ASP A 113 -15.86 -13.04 -7.41
CA ASP A 113 -15.94 -12.06 -8.50
C ASP A 113 -14.98 -10.90 -8.27
N VAL A 114 -13.68 -11.17 -8.44
CA VAL A 114 -12.60 -10.17 -8.31
C VAL A 114 -12.82 -8.98 -9.24
N SER A 115 -13.21 -9.25 -10.51
CA SER A 115 -13.40 -8.18 -11.50
C SER A 115 -14.57 -7.27 -11.15
N GLY A 116 -15.71 -7.84 -10.75
CA GLY A 116 -16.88 -7.07 -10.32
C GLY A 116 -16.64 -6.28 -9.04
N THR A 117 -15.83 -6.83 -8.11
CA THR A 117 -15.45 -6.12 -6.89
C THR A 117 -14.54 -4.93 -7.16
N LEU A 118 -13.58 -5.04 -8.10
CA LEU A 118 -12.78 -3.90 -8.56
C LEU A 118 -13.67 -2.81 -9.19
N ASP A 119 -14.59 -3.19 -10.08
CA ASP A 119 -15.53 -2.27 -10.71
C ASP A 119 -16.44 -1.58 -9.68
N LEU A 120 -16.90 -2.32 -8.66
CA LEU A 120 -17.67 -1.77 -7.55
C LEU A 120 -16.89 -0.70 -6.77
N ILE A 121 -15.65 -0.99 -6.39
CA ILE A 121 -14.79 -0.03 -5.66
C ILE A 121 -14.59 1.24 -6.51
N HIS A 122 -14.26 1.11 -7.79
CA HIS A 122 -14.11 2.25 -8.69
C HIS A 122 -15.40 3.07 -8.83
N SER A 123 -16.58 2.42 -8.88
CA SER A 123 -17.87 3.11 -8.94
C SER A 123 -18.14 4.00 -7.73
N LEU A 124 -17.49 3.72 -6.60
CA LEU A 124 -17.55 4.51 -5.36
C LEU A 124 -16.54 5.68 -5.34
N GLY A 125 -15.73 5.83 -6.38
CA GLY A 125 -14.70 6.87 -6.50
C GLY A 125 -13.45 6.60 -5.68
N VAL A 126 -13.21 5.34 -5.30
CA VAL A 126 -12.06 4.87 -4.52
C VAL A 126 -11.12 4.07 -5.44
N LYS A 127 -9.82 4.15 -5.21
CA LYS A 127 -8.84 3.30 -5.92
C LYS A 127 -8.97 1.86 -5.49
N ALA A 128 -8.75 0.93 -6.42
CA ALA A 128 -8.95 -0.50 -6.21
C ALA A 128 -7.67 -1.30 -6.44
N GLY A 129 -7.40 -2.27 -5.58
CA GLY A 129 -6.27 -3.17 -5.74
C GLY A 129 -6.57 -4.61 -5.34
N VAL A 130 -5.72 -5.50 -5.82
CA VAL A 130 -5.77 -6.94 -5.50
C VAL A 130 -4.55 -7.37 -4.70
N VAL A 131 -4.74 -8.35 -3.84
CA VAL A 131 -3.71 -8.88 -2.94
C VAL A 131 -3.49 -10.36 -3.20
N VAL A 132 -2.23 -10.81 -3.10
CA VAL A 132 -1.86 -12.25 -3.16
C VAL A 132 -1.09 -12.68 -1.94
N LYS A 133 -1.48 -13.87 -1.40
CA LYS A 133 -0.74 -14.55 -0.32
C LYS A 133 0.60 -15.11 -0.82
N PRO A 134 1.54 -15.47 0.08
CA PRO A 134 2.83 -16.05 -0.31
C PRO A 134 2.71 -17.31 -1.17
N LYS A 135 1.73 -18.16 -0.92
CA LYS A 135 1.53 -19.42 -1.67
C LYS A 135 0.79 -19.25 -3.01
N THR A 136 0.12 -18.14 -3.23
CA THR A 136 -0.62 -17.87 -4.48
C THR A 136 0.37 -17.40 -5.55
N PRO A 137 0.38 -17.98 -6.74
CA PRO A 137 1.31 -17.60 -7.81
C PRO A 137 1.01 -16.19 -8.35
N ALA A 138 2.02 -15.55 -8.97
CA ALA A 138 1.89 -14.21 -9.54
C ALA A 138 0.78 -14.12 -10.59
N GLU A 139 0.63 -15.18 -11.38
CA GLU A 139 -0.33 -15.28 -12.48
C GLU A 139 -1.80 -15.14 -12.03
N ALA A 140 -2.07 -15.36 -10.74
CA ALA A 140 -3.42 -15.20 -10.18
C ALA A 140 -3.94 -13.76 -10.28
N VAL A 141 -3.07 -12.74 -10.35
CA VAL A 141 -3.47 -11.32 -10.50
C VAL A 141 -3.38 -10.81 -11.93
N PHE A 142 -2.71 -11.51 -12.85
CA PHE A 142 -2.52 -11.04 -14.23
C PHE A 142 -3.83 -10.67 -14.95
N PRO A 143 -4.94 -11.44 -14.80
CA PRO A 143 -6.20 -11.08 -15.43
C PRO A 143 -6.83 -9.75 -14.97
N TYR A 144 -6.34 -9.19 -13.86
CA TYR A 144 -6.91 -8.00 -13.22
C TYR A 144 -6.03 -6.75 -13.31
N LEU A 145 -4.80 -6.88 -13.85
CA LEU A 145 -3.83 -5.78 -13.89
C LEU A 145 -4.30 -4.59 -14.72
N ASP A 146 -5.12 -4.81 -15.74
CA ASP A 146 -5.68 -3.73 -16.56
C ASP A 146 -6.67 -2.86 -15.78
N LYS A 147 -7.37 -3.44 -14.81
CA LYS A 147 -8.35 -2.76 -13.95
C LYS A 147 -7.75 -2.25 -12.64
N ALA A 148 -6.82 -2.98 -12.04
CA ALA A 148 -6.27 -2.64 -10.75
C ALA A 148 -5.40 -1.37 -10.80
N ASP A 149 -5.56 -0.48 -9.80
CA ASP A 149 -4.64 0.63 -9.54
C ASP A 149 -3.40 0.13 -8.78
N MET A 150 -3.54 -0.97 -8.01
CA MET A 150 -2.49 -1.52 -7.18
C MET A 150 -2.53 -3.06 -7.13
N VAL A 151 -1.35 -3.66 -7.04
CA VAL A 151 -1.20 -5.04 -6.56
C VAL A 151 -0.39 -5.03 -5.28
N LEU A 152 -0.90 -5.69 -4.24
CA LEU A 152 -0.18 -5.92 -2.99
C LEU A 152 0.30 -7.38 -2.94
N VAL A 153 1.60 -7.55 -2.75
CA VAL A 153 2.23 -8.86 -2.53
C VAL A 153 2.52 -9.02 -1.04
N MET A 154 1.89 -10.01 -0.41
CA MET A 154 2.23 -10.36 0.96
C MET A 154 3.64 -10.96 1.01
N THR A 155 4.50 -10.36 1.81
CA THR A 155 5.87 -10.83 2.09
C THR A 155 6.01 -11.49 3.47
N VAL A 156 4.86 -11.83 4.04
CA VAL A 156 4.64 -12.69 5.22
C VAL A 156 3.30 -13.42 5.07
N GLU A 157 3.02 -14.44 5.87
CA GLU A 157 1.64 -14.97 5.95
C GLU A 157 0.75 -13.92 6.63
N PRO A 158 -0.41 -13.53 6.00
CA PRO A 158 -1.28 -12.50 6.56
C PRO A 158 -1.89 -12.91 7.92
N GLY A 159 -2.16 -11.91 8.79
CA GLY A 159 -2.84 -12.10 10.06
C GLY A 159 -2.13 -11.54 11.29
N PHE A 160 -0.81 -11.38 11.27
CA PHE A 160 -0.04 -10.87 12.42
C PHE A 160 1.07 -9.91 11.96
N GLY A 161 1.27 -8.84 12.72
CA GLY A 161 2.41 -7.93 12.54
C GLY A 161 3.73 -8.50 13.09
N GLY A 162 4.85 -7.84 12.75
CA GLY A 162 6.17 -8.13 13.31
C GLY A 162 6.84 -9.43 12.82
N GLN A 163 6.34 -10.03 11.75
CA GLN A 163 6.91 -11.22 11.14
C GLN A 163 8.18 -10.89 10.33
N LYS A 164 9.00 -11.92 10.10
CA LYS A 164 10.22 -11.79 9.31
C LYS A 164 9.89 -11.74 7.81
N TYR A 165 10.53 -10.81 7.10
CA TYR A 165 10.42 -10.64 5.65
C TYR A 165 10.78 -11.93 4.89
N MET A 166 9.95 -12.29 3.92
CA MET A 166 10.15 -13.45 3.03
C MET A 166 10.79 -13.00 1.72
N ALA A 167 12.13 -13.05 1.63
CA ALA A 167 12.87 -12.64 0.44
C ALA A 167 12.59 -13.50 -0.80
N ASP A 168 12.08 -14.71 -0.63
CA ASP A 168 11.62 -15.60 -1.70
C ASP A 168 10.36 -15.10 -2.43
N MET A 169 9.75 -14.00 -1.96
CA MET A 169 8.68 -13.30 -2.70
C MET A 169 9.22 -12.35 -3.80
N CYS A 170 10.51 -12.01 -3.83
CA CYS A 170 11.06 -11.12 -4.85
C CYS A 170 10.82 -11.59 -6.30
N PRO A 171 10.93 -12.88 -6.66
CA PRO A 171 10.57 -13.34 -8.00
C PRO A 171 9.11 -13.07 -8.37
N LYS A 172 8.16 -13.20 -7.41
CA LYS A 172 6.75 -12.89 -7.61
C LYS A 172 6.52 -11.39 -7.86
N ILE A 173 7.14 -10.53 -7.05
CA ILE A 173 7.10 -9.08 -7.22
C ILE A 173 7.58 -8.70 -8.62
N ARG A 174 8.71 -9.25 -9.05
CA ARG A 174 9.30 -9.01 -10.38
C ARG A 174 8.36 -9.46 -11.50
N ALA A 175 7.80 -10.65 -11.42
CA ALA A 175 6.89 -11.18 -12.44
C ALA A 175 5.65 -10.30 -12.61
N ILE A 176 5.09 -9.77 -11.51
CA ILE A 176 3.95 -8.85 -11.55
C ILE A 176 4.35 -7.50 -12.18
N ARG A 177 5.52 -6.94 -11.84
CA ARG A 177 6.02 -5.69 -12.43
C ARG A 177 6.25 -5.85 -13.93
N GLU A 178 6.92 -6.92 -14.34
CA GLU A 178 7.20 -7.22 -15.76
C GLU A 178 5.90 -7.38 -16.57
N GLU A 179 4.89 -8.04 -16.02
CA GLU A 179 3.60 -8.17 -16.68
C GLU A 179 2.84 -6.85 -16.75
N ALA A 180 2.84 -6.04 -15.69
CA ALA A 180 2.26 -4.70 -15.69
C ALA A 180 2.92 -3.81 -16.74
N ASP A 181 4.25 -3.82 -16.84
CA ASP A 181 5.01 -3.08 -17.85
C ASP A 181 4.69 -3.56 -19.27
N ARG A 182 4.56 -4.88 -19.47
CA ARG A 182 4.20 -5.51 -20.75
C ARG A 182 2.86 -5.04 -21.28
N ILE A 183 1.86 -4.84 -20.39
CA ILE A 183 0.52 -4.34 -20.77
C ILE A 183 0.41 -2.81 -20.75
N GLY A 184 1.52 -2.10 -20.46
CA GLY A 184 1.56 -0.63 -20.48
C GLY A 184 1.17 0.06 -19.16
N LYS A 185 0.97 -0.69 -18.06
CA LYS A 185 0.63 -0.17 -16.71
C LYS A 185 1.89 0.16 -15.89
N LYS A 186 2.80 0.96 -16.45
CA LYS A 186 4.08 1.32 -15.82
C LYS A 186 3.94 2.13 -14.54
N ASP A 187 2.83 2.84 -14.38
CA ASP A 187 2.48 3.69 -13.24
C ASP A 187 1.69 2.94 -12.14
N MET A 188 1.44 1.64 -12.33
CA MET A 188 0.75 0.81 -11.33
C MET A 188 1.51 0.76 -10.01
N PHE A 189 0.79 0.96 -8.91
CA PHE A 189 1.35 0.73 -7.58
C PHE A 189 1.59 -0.76 -7.35
N LEU A 190 2.82 -1.10 -6.98
CA LEU A 190 3.18 -2.46 -6.57
C LEU A 190 3.64 -2.41 -5.12
N GLU A 191 2.72 -2.80 -4.26
CA GLU A 191 2.90 -2.73 -2.82
C GLU A 191 3.42 -4.05 -2.26
N VAL A 192 4.17 -3.96 -1.17
CA VAL A 192 4.63 -5.11 -0.39
C VAL A 192 4.31 -4.89 1.09
N ASP A 193 3.74 -5.92 1.71
CA ASP A 193 3.41 -5.91 3.14
C ASP A 193 3.97 -7.15 3.83
N GLY A 194 4.76 -6.88 4.87
CA GLY A 194 5.34 -7.90 5.75
C GLY A 194 6.86 -7.82 5.91
N GLY A 195 7.31 -7.48 7.12
CA GLY A 195 8.72 -7.50 7.50
C GLY A 195 9.58 -6.43 6.81
N ILE A 196 8.97 -5.35 6.30
CA ILE A 196 9.68 -4.24 5.67
C ILE A 196 10.38 -3.38 6.72
N ALA A 197 11.67 -3.17 6.50
CA ALA A 197 12.57 -2.34 7.30
C ALA A 197 13.72 -1.84 6.41
N ALA A 198 14.58 -0.97 6.93
CA ALA A 198 15.68 -0.39 6.17
C ALA A 198 16.67 -1.43 5.57
N ASP A 199 16.79 -2.59 6.21
CA ASP A 199 17.66 -3.70 5.77
C ASP A 199 16.98 -4.70 4.82
N THR A 200 15.66 -4.63 4.64
CA THR A 200 14.90 -5.56 3.77
C THR A 200 14.29 -4.89 2.54
N VAL A 201 13.95 -3.60 2.63
CA VAL A 201 13.21 -2.86 1.60
C VAL A 201 13.92 -2.85 0.24
N ALA A 202 15.26 -2.75 0.22
CA ALA A 202 16.04 -2.68 -1.02
C ALA A 202 15.80 -3.92 -1.92
N SER A 203 15.61 -5.11 -1.35
CA SER A 203 15.35 -6.32 -2.14
C SER A 203 13.98 -6.30 -2.81
N ALA A 204 12.94 -5.79 -2.12
CA ALA A 204 11.60 -5.62 -2.69
C ALA A 204 11.59 -4.51 -3.77
N ALA A 205 12.25 -3.39 -3.50
CA ALA A 205 12.38 -2.27 -4.44
C ALA A 205 13.11 -2.69 -5.73
N SER A 206 14.24 -3.40 -5.62
CA SER A 206 14.97 -3.97 -6.77
C SER A 206 14.15 -5.01 -7.56
N ALA A 207 13.12 -5.58 -6.95
CA ALA A 207 12.20 -6.48 -7.64
C ALA A 207 11.04 -5.74 -8.33
N GLY A 208 10.92 -4.42 -8.15
CA GLY A 208 9.93 -3.57 -8.82
C GLY A 208 8.81 -3.04 -7.93
N ALA A 209 8.85 -3.27 -6.61
CA ALA A 209 7.93 -2.65 -5.67
C ALA A 209 8.22 -1.14 -5.53
N ASN A 210 7.16 -0.34 -5.35
CA ASN A 210 7.25 1.12 -5.17
C ASN A 210 6.40 1.65 -4.01
N VAL A 211 5.65 0.77 -3.32
CA VAL A 211 4.88 1.08 -2.11
C VAL A 211 5.26 0.09 -1.01
N PHE A 212 5.59 0.59 0.18
CA PHE A 212 6.23 -0.21 1.24
C PHE A 212 5.48 -0.07 2.56
N VAL A 213 4.80 -1.15 2.97
CA VAL A 213 4.10 -1.19 4.25
C VAL A 213 5.08 -1.51 5.38
N ALA A 214 5.20 -0.59 6.33
CA ALA A 214 6.13 -0.69 7.45
C ALA A 214 5.39 -0.58 8.80
N GLY A 215 5.29 -1.68 9.53
CA GLY A 215 4.62 -1.72 10.84
C GLY A 215 5.57 -1.44 12.00
N SER A 216 6.02 -2.49 12.68
CA SER A 216 6.89 -2.42 13.86
C SER A 216 8.25 -1.74 13.61
N SER A 217 8.74 -1.76 12.38
CA SER A 217 9.97 -1.06 11.97
C SER A 217 9.83 0.47 12.05
N VAL A 218 8.60 1.01 12.06
CA VAL A 218 8.30 2.43 12.27
C VAL A 218 7.71 2.66 13.65
N PHE A 219 6.54 2.08 13.98
CA PHE A 219 5.84 2.33 15.25
C PHE A 219 6.60 1.85 16.48
N GLY A 220 7.46 0.84 16.35
CA GLY A 220 8.33 0.36 17.43
C GLY A 220 9.59 1.20 17.68
N LYS A 221 9.80 2.32 16.96
CA LYS A 221 10.97 3.19 17.11
C LYS A 221 10.64 4.46 17.89
N GLN A 222 11.62 4.95 18.65
CA GLN A 222 11.50 6.25 19.34
C GLN A 222 11.50 7.42 18.34
N ASP A 223 12.37 7.35 17.33
CA ASP A 223 12.43 8.31 16.22
C ASP A 223 11.82 7.68 14.97
N ARG A 224 10.51 7.88 14.82
CA ARG A 224 9.73 7.35 13.68
C ARG A 224 10.09 8.04 12.38
N LYS A 225 10.43 9.35 12.44
CA LYS A 225 10.89 10.09 11.27
C LYS A 225 12.18 9.50 10.71
N GLN A 226 13.17 9.26 11.56
CA GLN A 226 14.42 8.63 11.15
C GLN A 226 14.18 7.23 10.57
N ALA A 227 13.25 6.46 11.15
CA ALA A 227 12.91 5.13 10.65
C ALA A 227 12.28 5.18 9.25
N ILE A 228 11.33 6.08 9.01
CA ILE A 228 10.69 6.30 7.70
C ILE A 228 11.73 6.74 6.67
N GLU A 229 12.59 7.71 7.01
CA GLU A 229 13.64 8.22 6.13
C GLU A 229 14.68 7.14 5.77
N ALA A 230 15.05 6.28 6.73
CA ALA A 230 15.98 5.19 6.50
C ALA A 230 15.40 4.14 5.53
N ILE A 231 14.10 3.80 5.66
CA ILE A 231 13.41 2.88 4.74
C ILE A 231 13.34 3.50 3.34
N ARG A 232 12.92 4.76 3.22
CA ARG A 232 12.83 5.48 1.95
C ARG A 232 14.18 5.54 1.25
N SER A 233 15.22 5.99 1.97
CA SER A 233 16.56 6.13 1.40
C SER A 233 17.12 4.80 0.89
N ALA A 234 16.86 3.69 1.60
CA ALA A 234 17.30 2.37 1.18
C ALA A 234 16.52 1.86 -0.05
N ALA A 235 15.24 2.21 -0.19
CA ALA A 235 14.43 1.88 -1.37
C ALA A 235 14.85 2.72 -2.59
N ASP A 236 14.96 4.05 -2.43
CA ASP A 236 15.31 4.97 -3.51
C ASP A 236 16.71 4.72 -4.07
N ALA A 237 17.63 4.21 -3.25
CA ALA A 237 18.99 3.87 -3.69
C ALA A 237 19.04 2.80 -4.79
N VAL A 238 17.98 2.02 -4.98
CA VAL A 238 17.92 0.90 -5.95
C VAL A 238 16.85 1.05 -7.02
N ILE A 239 15.94 2.03 -6.90
CA ILE A 239 14.89 2.31 -7.90
C ILE A 239 15.43 3.20 -9.04
N GLY A 240 16.52 3.91 -8.83
CA GLY A 240 17.12 4.86 -9.79
C GLY A 240 18.24 4.29 -10.67
N ASP A 241 18.63 3.05 -10.44
CA ASP A 241 19.63 2.32 -11.22
C ASP A 241 18.97 1.44 -12.30
#